data_892b8bcd249082b0ddd4d6ee26bd845a
#
_entry.id   892b8bcd249082b0ddd4d6ee26bd845a
#
_cell.length_a   1.000
_cell.length_b   1.000
_cell.length_c   1.000
_cell.angle_alpha   90.00
_cell.angle_beta   90.00
_cell.angle_gamma   90.00
#
_symmetry.space_group_name_H-M   'P 1'
#
loop_
_entity.id
_entity.type
_entity.pdbx_description
1 polymer ?
#
loop_
_entity_poly.entity_id
_entity_poly.type
_entity_poly.pdbx_seq_one_letter_code
_entity_poly.pdbx_strand_id
1 'polypeptide(L)'
;DISGTRRLFGAPEKVADEIRRTVKEELGLTISVGVSFNKVFAKLGSDYKKPDATTVIARDNWRDIVFPLPVGDLLFVGRSAQELLGRYGVRTIGELSKCSEEMLETLMGKMGSQLYRYANGLDDSPVRGAADREPIKSVGNSTTFRRDLTRWDEVQSGISLLSDSVAMRLRRYGLYCGGVQVGIKNSRFQVFSRQTTLDHSTHLMREINDTALRLAKDLWKAPDPIRLLSVTALHLTEEAQSYRQLDLLGTDDTQQEKQEAVESAMDTLRKKFGRGVILSLIH
;
A
#
# COMPACT_ATOMS: atom_id res chain seq x y z
N ASP A 1 -7.70 11.69 -15.99
CA ASP A 1 -7.46 12.03 -17.39
C ASP A 1 -8.54 13.00 -17.85
N ILE A 2 -8.11 14.12 -18.43
CA ILE A 2 -8.99 15.16 -18.98
C ILE A 2 -8.81 15.31 -20.49
N SER A 3 -8.17 14.33 -21.14
CA SER A 3 -8.04 14.30 -22.60
C SER A 3 -9.42 14.32 -23.26
N GLY A 4 -9.58 15.17 -24.27
CA GLY A 4 -10.86 15.29 -25.02
C GLY A 4 -11.95 16.13 -24.30
N THR A 5 -11.76 16.58 -23.07
CA THR A 5 -12.80 17.31 -22.31
C THR A 5 -12.79 18.83 -22.56
N ARG A 6 -11.86 19.34 -23.35
CA ARG A 6 -11.64 20.80 -23.58
C ARG A 6 -12.89 21.56 -24.03
N ARG A 7 -13.76 20.92 -24.78
CA ARG A 7 -15.03 21.54 -25.23
C ARG A 7 -16.03 21.75 -24.11
N LEU A 8 -16.00 20.89 -23.08
CA LEU A 8 -16.93 20.92 -21.95
C LEU A 8 -16.41 21.80 -20.81
N PHE A 9 -15.12 21.67 -20.48
CA PHE A 9 -14.53 22.27 -19.27
C PHE A 9 -13.46 23.34 -19.55
N GLY A 10 -13.13 23.59 -20.83
CA GLY A 10 -12.12 24.58 -21.20
C GLY A 10 -10.68 24.07 -21.15
N ALA A 11 -9.73 24.97 -20.93
CA ALA A 11 -8.32 24.67 -20.86
C ALA A 11 -7.99 23.83 -19.59
N PRO A 12 -6.98 22.93 -19.65
CA PRO A 12 -6.59 22.08 -18.52
C PRO A 12 -6.28 22.85 -17.24
N GLU A 13 -5.68 24.03 -17.35
CA GLU A 13 -5.37 24.92 -16.22
C GLU A 13 -6.65 25.37 -15.50
N LYS A 14 -7.70 25.72 -16.26
CA LYS A 14 -9.00 26.13 -15.70
C LYS A 14 -9.64 24.98 -14.92
N VAL A 15 -9.55 23.76 -15.45
CA VAL A 15 -10.04 22.56 -14.75
C VAL A 15 -9.29 22.33 -13.43
N ALA A 16 -7.96 22.48 -13.44
CA ALA A 16 -7.13 22.36 -12.26
C ALA A 16 -7.47 23.43 -11.20
N ASP A 17 -7.64 24.68 -11.63
CA ASP A 17 -7.99 25.78 -10.76
C ASP A 17 -9.42 25.64 -10.18
N GLU A 18 -10.35 25.14 -10.98
CA GLU A 18 -11.72 24.84 -10.53
C GLU A 18 -11.71 23.77 -9.42
N ILE A 19 -10.97 22.67 -9.65
CA ILE A 19 -10.82 21.60 -8.64
C ILE A 19 -10.23 22.16 -7.35
N ARG A 20 -9.16 22.97 -7.44
CA ARG A 20 -8.52 23.60 -6.27
C ARG A 20 -9.50 24.50 -5.51
N ARG A 21 -10.22 25.34 -6.24
CA ARG A 21 -11.22 26.26 -5.68
C ARG A 21 -12.33 25.48 -4.97
N THR A 22 -12.91 24.47 -5.62
CA THR A 22 -13.98 23.64 -5.05
C THR A 22 -13.54 22.97 -3.76
N VAL A 23 -12.34 22.32 -3.75
CA VAL A 23 -11.80 21.70 -2.53
C VAL A 23 -11.61 22.72 -1.42
N LYS A 24 -11.15 23.92 -1.74
CA LYS A 24 -10.93 24.98 -0.75
C LYS A 24 -12.24 25.51 -0.18
N GLU A 25 -13.22 25.76 -1.03
CA GLU A 25 -14.52 26.33 -0.62
C GLU A 25 -15.40 25.31 0.11
N GLU A 26 -15.45 24.06 -0.37
CA GLU A 26 -16.34 23.04 0.20
C GLU A 26 -15.74 22.30 1.40
N LEU A 27 -14.41 22.08 1.40
CA LEU A 27 -13.74 21.26 2.42
C LEU A 27 -12.83 22.06 3.36
N GLY A 28 -12.56 23.34 3.07
CA GLY A 28 -11.60 24.14 3.82
C GLY A 28 -10.15 23.66 3.71
N LEU A 29 -9.82 22.86 2.67
CA LEU A 29 -8.50 22.29 2.44
C LEU A 29 -7.85 22.93 1.23
N THR A 30 -6.51 23.01 1.22
CA THR A 30 -5.75 23.42 0.04
C THR A 30 -5.10 22.21 -0.63
N ILE A 31 -5.10 22.18 -1.96
CA ILE A 31 -4.39 21.19 -2.77
C ILE A 31 -3.55 21.90 -3.81
N SER A 32 -2.45 21.26 -4.23
CA SER A 32 -1.69 21.68 -5.41
C SER A 32 -1.89 20.69 -6.55
N VAL A 33 -2.08 21.18 -7.76
CA VAL A 33 -2.42 20.38 -8.93
C VAL A 33 -1.36 20.55 -10.01
N GLY A 34 -0.86 19.43 -10.51
CA GLY A 34 0.01 19.38 -11.69
C GLY A 34 -0.77 18.97 -12.94
N VAL A 35 -0.58 19.72 -14.00
CA VAL A 35 -1.15 19.45 -15.34
C VAL A 35 -0.02 19.12 -16.28
N SER A 36 -0.08 17.96 -16.94
CA SER A 36 0.94 17.57 -17.92
C SER A 36 0.42 16.58 -18.94
N PHE A 37 1.27 16.24 -19.92
CA PHE A 37 0.99 15.27 -20.96
C PHE A 37 1.25 13.81 -20.55
N ASN A 38 1.78 13.56 -19.35
CA ASN A 38 1.93 12.25 -18.74
C ASN A 38 1.72 12.32 -17.22
N LYS A 39 1.52 11.14 -16.59
CA LYS A 39 1.25 11.06 -15.14
C LYS A 39 2.44 11.46 -14.28
N VAL A 40 3.65 11.11 -14.70
CA VAL A 40 4.87 11.37 -13.95
C VAL A 40 5.11 12.88 -13.80
N PHE A 41 4.99 13.63 -14.90
CA PHE A 41 5.16 15.07 -14.85
C PHE A 41 3.95 15.79 -14.25
N ALA A 42 2.73 15.24 -14.37
CA ALA A 42 1.59 15.77 -13.63
C ALA A 42 1.82 15.64 -12.11
N LYS A 43 2.32 14.49 -11.64
CA LYS A 43 2.68 14.30 -10.22
C LYS A 43 3.80 15.25 -9.79
N LEU A 44 4.85 15.37 -10.58
CA LEU A 44 5.96 16.31 -10.34
C LEU A 44 5.44 17.76 -10.23
N GLY A 45 4.60 18.18 -11.17
CA GLY A 45 3.97 19.51 -11.17
C GLY A 45 3.14 19.78 -9.91
N SER A 46 2.48 18.75 -9.36
CA SER A 46 1.71 18.89 -8.11
C SER A 46 2.60 19.12 -6.89
N ASP A 47 3.88 18.74 -6.96
CA ASP A 47 4.85 18.93 -5.89
C ASP A 47 5.72 20.17 -6.09
N TYR A 48 5.80 20.72 -7.31
CA TYR A 48 6.69 21.79 -7.71
C TYR A 48 6.43 23.13 -7.01
N LYS A 49 5.16 23.51 -6.90
CA LYS A 49 4.73 24.73 -6.19
C LYS A 49 3.69 24.36 -5.14
N LYS A 50 4.06 24.40 -3.89
CA LYS A 50 3.17 24.16 -2.73
C LYS A 50 3.24 25.34 -1.76
N PRO A 51 2.17 25.62 -1.03
CA PRO A 51 0.82 25.09 -1.14
C PRO A 51 -0.04 25.82 -2.18
N ASP A 52 -1.22 25.27 -2.45
CA ASP A 52 -2.35 25.90 -3.18
C ASP A 52 -1.96 26.50 -4.53
N ALA A 53 -1.35 25.69 -5.41
CA ALA A 53 -0.88 26.14 -6.70
C ALA A 53 -1.26 25.18 -7.84
N THR A 54 -1.42 25.71 -9.04
CA THR A 54 -1.47 24.93 -10.29
C THR A 54 -0.14 25.07 -11.02
N THR A 55 0.45 23.95 -11.43
CA THR A 55 1.67 23.93 -12.25
C THR A 55 1.39 23.19 -13.57
N VAL A 56 1.69 23.84 -14.67
CA VAL A 56 1.56 23.25 -16.02
C VAL A 56 2.94 22.89 -16.54
N ILE A 57 3.13 21.60 -16.83
CA ILE A 57 4.34 21.08 -17.48
C ILE A 57 3.91 20.59 -18.87
N ALA A 58 4.04 21.47 -19.85
CA ALA A 58 3.65 21.23 -21.23
C ALA A 58 4.79 20.66 -22.07
N ARG A 59 4.50 20.21 -23.30
CA ARG A 59 5.51 19.61 -24.20
C ARG A 59 6.59 20.57 -24.67
N ASP A 60 6.31 21.85 -24.65
CA ASP A 60 7.22 22.92 -25.06
C ASP A 60 8.14 23.44 -23.94
N ASN A 61 7.73 23.30 -22.67
CA ASN A 61 8.47 23.84 -21.52
C ASN A 61 8.99 22.81 -20.52
N TRP A 62 8.72 21.53 -20.70
CA TRP A 62 8.99 20.52 -19.66
C TRP A 62 10.48 20.39 -19.33
N ARG A 63 11.38 20.53 -20.32
CA ARG A 63 12.81 20.42 -20.06
C ARG A 63 13.32 21.54 -19.18
N ASP A 64 12.83 22.76 -19.42
CA ASP A 64 13.24 23.94 -18.65
C ASP A 64 12.77 23.85 -17.18
N ILE A 65 11.64 23.20 -16.95
CA ILE A 65 11.08 23.00 -15.61
C ILE A 65 11.67 21.75 -14.93
N VAL A 66 11.74 20.61 -15.63
CA VAL A 66 12.03 19.31 -15.05
C VAL A 66 13.52 19.05 -14.89
N PHE A 67 14.34 19.41 -15.89
CA PHE A 67 15.76 19.07 -15.88
C PHE A 67 16.56 19.71 -14.74
N PRO A 68 16.29 20.94 -14.31
CA PRO A 68 17.01 21.55 -13.17
C PRO A 68 16.65 20.94 -11.81
N LEU A 69 15.53 20.20 -11.72
CA LEU A 69 15.07 19.67 -10.44
C LEU A 69 15.99 18.58 -9.90
N PRO A 70 16.09 18.47 -8.56
CA PRO A 70 16.78 17.36 -7.92
C PRO A 70 16.24 16.01 -8.42
N VAL A 71 17.11 15.03 -8.61
CA VAL A 71 16.71 13.70 -9.07
C VAL A 71 15.71 13.02 -8.11
N GLY A 72 15.77 13.39 -6.84
CA GLY A 72 14.85 12.89 -5.81
C GLY A 72 13.40 13.36 -5.93
N ASP A 73 13.16 14.40 -6.72
CA ASP A 73 11.81 14.88 -6.98
C ASP A 73 11.09 14.01 -8.02
N LEU A 74 11.84 13.21 -8.79
CA LEU A 74 11.27 12.29 -9.75
C LEU A 74 10.58 11.13 -9.04
N LEU A 75 9.39 10.79 -9.50
CA LEU A 75 8.59 9.68 -8.95
C LEU A 75 9.43 8.39 -8.93
N PHE A 76 9.35 7.65 -7.81
CA PHE A 76 10.10 6.44 -7.49
C PHE A 76 11.60 6.61 -7.18
N VAL A 77 12.14 7.82 -7.19
CA VAL A 77 13.50 8.08 -6.71
C VAL A 77 13.47 8.35 -5.21
N GLY A 78 13.44 7.29 -4.41
CA GLY A 78 13.58 7.38 -2.96
C GLY A 78 15.02 7.59 -2.53
N ARG A 79 15.25 7.72 -1.20
CA ARG A 79 16.55 8.02 -0.61
C ARG A 79 17.68 7.08 -1.09
N SER A 80 17.45 5.77 -1.09
CA SER A 80 18.47 4.81 -1.54
C SER A 80 18.85 4.98 -3.02
N ALA A 81 17.85 5.29 -3.88
CA ALA A 81 18.10 5.58 -5.29
C ALA A 81 18.88 6.88 -5.47
N GLN A 82 18.56 7.93 -4.69
CA GLN A 82 19.32 9.20 -4.70
C GLN A 82 20.78 8.99 -4.27
N GLU A 83 21.01 8.24 -3.21
CA GLU A 83 22.36 7.92 -2.71
C GLU A 83 23.16 7.13 -3.75
N LEU A 84 22.52 6.17 -4.42
CA LEU A 84 23.16 5.38 -5.48
C LEU A 84 23.51 6.26 -6.68
N LEU A 85 22.55 6.99 -7.24
CA LEU A 85 22.73 7.89 -8.37
C LEU A 85 23.79 8.97 -8.08
N GLY A 86 23.78 9.51 -6.85
CA GLY A 86 24.75 10.48 -6.38
C GLY A 86 26.22 10.01 -6.43
N ARG A 87 26.47 8.70 -6.22
CA ARG A 87 27.82 8.10 -6.37
C ARG A 87 28.33 8.13 -7.81
N TYR A 88 27.42 8.19 -8.78
CA TYR A 88 27.72 8.30 -10.21
C TYR A 88 27.60 9.75 -10.73
N GLY A 89 27.49 10.74 -9.83
CA GLY A 89 27.42 12.15 -10.18
C GLY A 89 26.06 12.62 -10.68
N VAL A 90 25.02 11.77 -10.63
CA VAL A 90 23.66 12.11 -11.07
C VAL A 90 22.88 12.72 -9.91
N ARG A 91 22.65 14.03 -9.97
CA ARG A 91 21.98 14.82 -8.92
C ARG A 91 20.68 15.47 -9.39
N THR A 92 20.55 15.72 -10.69
CA THR A 92 19.36 16.33 -11.30
C THR A 92 18.66 15.35 -12.23
N ILE A 93 17.38 15.65 -12.54
CA ILE A 93 16.62 14.86 -13.52
C ILE A 93 17.23 15.01 -14.92
N GLY A 94 17.77 16.20 -15.25
CA GLY A 94 18.47 16.44 -16.51
C GLY A 94 19.78 15.65 -16.65
N GLU A 95 20.52 15.42 -15.56
CA GLU A 95 21.69 14.53 -15.57
C GLU A 95 21.26 13.06 -15.74
N LEU A 96 20.19 12.64 -15.04
CA LEU A 96 19.62 11.31 -15.19
C LEU A 96 19.16 11.02 -16.64
N SER A 97 18.56 12.00 -17.29
CA SER A 97 18.08 11.86 -18.68
C SER A 97 19.21 11.65 -19.71
N LYS A 98 20.46 12.03 -19.36
CA LYS A 98 21.66 11.88 -20.19
C LYS A 98 22.39 10.56 -19.97
N CYS A 99 22.04 9.80 -18.91
CA CYS A 99 22.61 8.46 -18.69
C CYS A 99 22.14 7.51 -19.80
N SER A 100 22.90 6.43 -20.06
CA SER A 100 22.39 5.37 -20.90
C SER A 100 21.38 4.50 -20.14
N GLU A 101 20.36 4.01 -20.83
CA GLU A 101 19.36 3.11 -20.25
C GLU A 101 20.01 1.83 -19.71
N GLU A 102 20.98 1.25 -20.47
CA GLU A 102 21.71 0.04 -20.09
C GLU A 102 22.53 0.24 -18.79
N MET A 103 23.15 1.40 -18.62
CA MET A 103 23.87 1.71 -17.37
C MET A 103 22.89 1.74 -16.19
N LEU A 104 21.76 2.42 -16.33
CA LEU A 104 20.77 2.52 -15.27
C LEU A 104 20.13 1.17 -14.96
N GLU A 105 19.88 0.34 -15.98
CA GLU A 105 19.37 -1.01 -15.81
C GLU A 105 20.37 -1.91 -15.09
N THR A 106 21.66 -1.79 -15.40
CA THR A 106 22.72 -2.52 -14.70
C THR A 106 22.79 -2.13 -13.22
N LEU A 107 22.59 -0.85 -12.89
CA LEU A 107 22.68 -0.34 -11.53
C LEU A 107 21.45 -0.62 -10.67
N MET A 108 20.27 -0.58 -11.27
CA MET A 108 18.97 -0.55 -10.54
C MET A 108 17.95 -1.56 -11.07
N GLY A 109 18.33 -2.41 -12.02
CA GLY A 109 17.41 -3.35 -12.68
C GLY A 109 16.31 -2.63 -13.46
N LYS A 110 15.14 -3.25 -13.54
CA LYS A 110 13.97 -2.72 -14.24
C LYS A 110 13.59 -1.28 -13.81
N MET A 111 13.90 -0.92 -12.57
CA MET A 111 13.65 0.44 -12.09
C MET A 111 14.56 1.45 -12.80
N GLY A 112 15.80 1.10 -13.14
CA GLY A 112 16.73 1.94 -13.87
C GLY A 112 16.19 2.32 -15.25
N SER A 113 15.74 1.34 -16.04
CA SER A 113 15.09 1.58 -17.35
C SER A 113 13.83 2.44 -17.20
N GLN A 114 13.05 2.21 -16.16
CA GLN A 114 11.86 3.02 -15.91
C GLN A 114 12.18 4.47 -15.56
N LEU A 115 13.20 4.71 -14.74
CA LEU A 115 13.64 6.06 -14.37
C LEU A 115 14.23 6.80 -15.57
N TYR A 116 14.96 6.12 -16.46
CA TYR A 116 15.42 6.68 -17.73
C TYR A 116 14.24 7.18 -18.57
N ARG A 117 13.22 6.34 -18.76
CA ARG A 117 11.99 6.70 -19.50
C ARG A 117 11.28 7.89 -18.85
N TYR A 118 11.15 7.92 -17.54
CA TYR A 118 10.51 9.01 -16.80
C TYR A 118 11.28 10.32 -16.93
N ALA A 119 12.61 10.32 -16.78
CA ALA A 119 13.45 11.50 -16.93
C ALA A 119 13.37 12.09 -18.35
N ASN A 120 13.12 11.25 -19.34
CA ASN A 120 12.97 11.65 -20.75
C ASN A 120 11.50 11.93 -21.16
N GLY A 121 10.55 11.91 -20.22
CA GLY A 121 9.14 12.20 -20.50
C GLY A 121 8.40 11.11 -21.31
N LEU A 122 8.94 9.89 -21.33
CA LEU A 122 8.48 8.75 -22.11
C LEU A 122 7.46 7.87 -21.37
N ASP A 123 6.76 8.40 -20.36
CA ASP A 123 5.68 7.68 -19.69
C ASP A 123 4.42 7.75 -20.54
N ASP A 124 3.99 6.60 -21.02
CA ASP A 124 2.79 6.37 -21.82
C ASP A 124 1.71 5.58 -21.06
N SER A 125 1.91 5.35 -19.77
CA SER A 125 1.00 4.57 -18.94
C SER A 125 -0.39 5.24 -18.86
N PRO A 126 -1.48 4.49 -19.16
CA PRO A 126 -2.82 5.08 -19.17
C PRO A 126 -3.29 5.49 -17.77
N VAL A 127 -4.13 6.51 -17.71
CA VAL A 127 -4.92 6.78 -16.50
C VAL A 127 -6.07 5.79 -16.47
N ARG A 128 -6.16 5.02 -15.39
CA ARG A 128 -7.19 4.00 -15.24
C ARG A 128 -8.56 4.62 -15.06
N GLY A 129 -9.56 3.99 -15.64
CA GLY A 129 -10.95 4.33 -15.38
C GLY A 129 -11.36 4.00 -13.93
N ALA A 130 -12.38 4.68 -13.43
CA ALA A 130 -12.89 4.44 -12.07
C ALA A 130 -13.43 3.01 -11.88
N ALA A 131 -13.81 2.35 -12.98
CA ALA A 131 -14.27 0.95 -13.01
C ALA A 131 -13.11 -0.06 -13.05
N ASP A 132 -11.90 0.34 -13.42
CA ASP A 132 -10.73 -0.54 -13.55
C ASP A 132 -10.14 -0.83 -12.18
N ARG A 133 -10.65 -1.86 -11.52
CA ARG A 133 -10.13 -2.32 -10.23
C ARG A 133 -9.04 -3.37 -10.43
N GLU A 134 -7.85 -3.10 -9.89
CA GLU A 134 -6.86 -4.16 -9.77
C GLU A 134 -7.31 -5.19 -8.72
N PRO A 135 -7.02 -6.47 -8.96
CA PRO A 135 -7.20 -7.49 -7.92
C PRO A 135 -6.43 -7.11 -6.65
N ILE A 136 -7.06 -7.29 -5.50
CA ILE A 136 -6.41 -7.05 -4.21
C ILE A 136 -5.32 -8.11 -4.05
N LYS A 137 -4.05 -7.68 -3.93
CA LYS A 137 -2.89 -8.59 -3.83
C LYS A 137 -2.63 -9.07 -2.41
N SER A 138 -2.99 -8.25 -1.42
CA SER A 138 -2.84 -8.58 0.01
C SER A 138 -3.79 -7.73 0.85
N VAL A 139 -4.13 -8.24 2.04
CA VAL A 139 -4.90 -7.50 3.05
C VAL A 139 -4.08 -7.48 4.33
N GLY A 140 -3.56 -6.33 4.71
CA GLY A 140 -2.73 -6.18 5.91
C GLY A 140 -3.18 -5.03 6.79
N ASN A 141 -2.82 -5.13 8.07
CA ASN A 141 -2.95 -4.05 9.04
C ASN A 141 -1.71 -3.99 9.93
N SER A 142 -1.39 -2.79 10.40
CA SER A 142 -0.27 -2.55 11.30
C SER A 142 -0.61 -1.51 12.35
N THR A 143 0.02 -1.62 13.52
CA THR A 143 -0.14 -0.66 14.61
C THR A 143 1.21 -0.28 15.19
N THR A 144 1.48 1.02 15.26
CA THR A 144 2.55 1.58 16.08
C THR A 144 1.99 1.83 17.46
N PHE A 145 2.59 1.22 18.47
CA PHE A 145 2.12 1.32 19.86
C PHE A 145 2.57 2.64 20.49
N ARG A 146 1.80 3.13 21.48
CA ARG A 146 2.14 4.34 22.23
C ARG A 146 3.42 4.19 23.05
N ARG A 147 3.68 2.96 23.53
CA ARG A 147 4.92 2.53 24.16
C ARG A 147 5.40 1.23 23.52
N ASP A 148 6.67 0.99 23.54
CA ASP A 148 7.22 -0.24 23.00
C ASP A 148 6.76 -1.44 23.84
N LEU A 149 6.42 -2.54 23.16
CA LEU A 149 6.02 -3.79 23.79
C LEU A 149 7.27 -4.58 24.20
N THR A 150 7.27 -5.10 25.41
CA THR A 150 8.41 -5.87 25.94
C THR A 150 7.99 -7.23 26.50
N ARG A 151 6.68 -7.49 26.57
CA ARG A 151 6.09 -8.70 27.14
C ARG A 151 5.33 -9.47 26.08
N TRP A 152 5.35 -10.80 26.20
CA TRP A 152 4.67 -11.65 25.23
C TRP A 152 3.15 -11.48 25.22
N ASP A 153 2.53 -11.32 26.38
CA ASP A 153 1.07 -11.07 26.49
C ASP A 153 0.62 -9.80 25.76
N GLU A 154 1.45 -8.76 25.76
CA GLU A 154 1.20 -7.53 24.99
C GLU A 154 1.30 -7.79 23.48
N VAL A 155 2.29 -8.59 23.06
CA VAL A 155 2.47 -8.99 21.65
C VAL A 155 1.29 -9.84 21.19
N GLN A 156 0.84 -10.81 22.01
CA GLN A 156 -0.34 -11.63 21.72
C GLN A 156 -1.58 -10.77 21.52
N SER A 157 -1.84 -9.84 22.42
CA SER A 157 -2.98 -8.90 22.32
C SER A 157 -2.91 -8.06 21.06
N GLY A 158 -1.73 -7.55 20.70
CA GLY A 158 -1.50 -6.78 19.49
C GLY A 158 -1.75 -7.59 18.22
N ILE A 159 -1.22 -8.81 18.15
CA ILE A 159 -1.42 -9.73 17.01
C ILE A 159 -2.90 -10.08 16.87
N SER A 160 -3.60 -10.39 17.99
CA SER A 160 -5.02 -10.75 17.95
C SER A 160 -5.89 -9.61 17.42
N LEU A 161 -5.62 -8.38 17.84
CA LEU A 161 -6.33 -7.19 17.32
C LEU A 161 -6.11 -7.00 15.81
N LEU A 162 -4.88 -7.20 15.35
CA LEU A 162 -4.53 -7.06 13.94
C LEU A 162 -5.14 -8.18 13.10
N SER A 163 -5.11 -9.42 13.59
CA SER A 163 -5.70 -10.59 12.92
C SER A 163 -7.21 -10.45 12.78
N ASP A 164 -7.91 -9.98 13.81
CA ASP A 164 -9.34 -9.69 13.75
C ASP A 164 -9.67 -8.65 12.66
N SER A 165 -8.89 -7.57 12.60
CA SER A 165 -9.05 -6.55 11.57
C SER A 165 -8.78 -7.06 10.14
N VAL A 166 -7.79 -7.94 9.97
CA VAL A 166 -7.46 -8.55 8.67
C VAL A 166 -8.57 -9.52 8.24
N ALA A 167 -8.98 -10.42 9.13
CA ALA A 167 -10.05 -11.39 8.88
C ALA A 167 -11.37 -10.72 8.50
N MET A 168 -11.79 -9.71 9.27
CA MET A 168 -13.00 -8.93 8.96
C MET A 168 -12.92 -8.28 7.56
N ARG A 169 -11.74 -7.77 7.15
CA ARG A 169 -11.58 -7.18 5.82
C ARG A 169 -11.59 -8.22 4.71
N LEU A 170 -11.01 -9.40 4.93
CA LEU A 170 -11.08 -10.52 3.99
C LEU A 170 -12.55 -10.89 3.73
N ARG A 171 -13.33 -11.13 4.79
CA ARG A 171 -14.77 -11.45 4.67
C ARG A 171 -15.55 -10.34 3.97
N ARG A 172 -15.26 -9.07 4.29
CA ARG A 172 -15.90 -7.92 3.63
C ARG A 172 -15.64 -7.87 2.12
N TYR A 173 -14.49 -8.34 1.67
CA TYR A 173 -14.13 -8.39 0.26
C TYR A 173 -14.50 -9.73 -0.42
N GLY A 174 -15.00 -10.71 0.33
CA GLY A 174 -15.26 -12.06 -0.17
C GLY A 174 -13.96 -12.80 -0.52
N LEU A 175 -12.87 -12.52 0.20
CA LEU A 175 -11.54 -13.06 -0.08
C LEU A 175 -11.10 -14.03 1.00
N TYR A 176 -10.32 -15.03 0.59
CA TYR A 176 -9.62 -15.98 1.43
C TYR A 176 -8.12 -15.81 1.26
N CYS A 177 -7.32 -16.09 2.27
CA CYS A 177 -5.86 -16.03 2.18
C CYS A 177 -5.23 -17.42 2.27
N GLY A 178 -4.27 -17.69 1.38
CA GLY A 178 -3.44 -18.89 1.41
C GLY A 178 -2.10 -18.70 2.12
N GLY A 179 -1.87 -17.56 2.76
CA GLY A 179 -0.65 -17.28 3.50
C GLY A 179 -0.78 -16.13 4.48
N VAL A 180 0.06 -16.15 5.51
CA VAL A 180 0.12 -15.12 6.56
C VAL A 180 1.55 -14.62 6.71
N GLN A 181 1.71 -13.31 6.82
CA GLN A 181 2.97 -12.64 7.15
C GLN A 181 2.82 -11.82 8.43
N VAL A 182 3.84 -11.88 9.27
CA VAL A 182 4.02 -11.00 10.42
C VAL A 182 5.23 -10.12 10.21
N GLY A 183 5.10 -8.85 10.55
CA GLY A 183 6.20 -7.89 10.57
C GLY A 183 6.34 -7.27 11.96
N ILE A 184 7.59 -7.11 12.38
CA ILE A 184 7.99 -6.46 13.64
C ILE A 184 8.93 -5.32 13.31
N LYS A 185 8.67 -4.14 13.85
CA LYS A 185 9.63 -3.03 13.87
C LYS A 185 10.04 -2.77 15.30
N ASN A 186 11.35 -2.80 15.57
CA ASN A 186 11.88 -2.53 16.91
C ASN A 186 12.05 -1.01 17.17
N SER A 187 12.50 -0.66 18.38
CA SER A 187 12.77 0.73 18.80
C SER A 187 13.87 1.41 17.99
N ARG A 188 14.77 0.63 17.36
CA ARG A 188 15.82 1.12 16.45
C ARG A 188 15.33 1.29 15.01
N PHE A 189 14.03 1.16 14.75
CA PHE A 189 13.39 1.22 13.45
C PHE A 189 13.80 0.12 12.46
N GLN A 190 14.47 -0.93 12.93
CA GLN A 190 14.78 -2.10 12.12
C GLN A 190 13.49 -2.92 11.92
N VAL A 191 13.28 -3.39 10.69
CA VAL A 191 12.09 -4.16 10.31
C VAL A 191 12.49 -5.60 10.05
N PHE A 192 11.79 -6.51 10.68
CA PHE A 192 11.90 -7.94 10.48
C PHE A 192 10.53 -8.49 10.05
N SER A 193 10.51 -9.43 9.13
CA SER A 193 9.27 -10.09 8.74
C SER A 193 9.47 -11.57 8.48
N ARG A 194 8.41 -12.33 8.70
CA ARG A 194 8.34 -13.76 8.37
C ARG A 194 6.95 -14.10 7.85
N GLN A 195 6.90 -14.98 6.87
CA GLN A 195 5.65 -15.45 6.28
C GLN A 195 5.64 -16.96 6.16
N THR A 196 4.44 -17.53 6.07
CA THR A 196 4.21 -18.93 5.76
C THR A 196 2.99 -19.08 4.86
N THR A 197 2.99 -20.13 4.06
CA THR A 197 1.81 -20.60 3.34
C THR A 197 0.95 -21.45 4.28
N LEU A 198 -0.35 -21.36 4.15
CA LEU A 198 -1.32 -22.20 4.87
C LEU A 198 -1.63 -23.45 4.05
N ASP A 199 -2.04 -24.51 4.73
CA ASP A 199 -2.40 -25.77 4.08
C ASP A 199 -3.73 -25.65 3.30
N HIS A 200 -4.56 -24.68 3.66
CA HIS A 200 -5.80 -24.33 2.98
C HIS A 200 -6.05 -22.81 3.06
N SER A 201 -6.88 -22.30 2.15
CA SER A 201 -7.26 -20.90 2.16
C SER A 201 -8.31 -20.63 3.23
N THR A 202 -8.14 -19.52 3.97
CA THR A 202 -9.03 -19.16 5.09
C THR A 202 -9.30 -17.67 5.16
N HIS A 203 -10.40 -17.30 5.79
CA HIS A 203 -10.68 -15.94 6.27
C HIS A 203 -11.03 -15.91 7.77
N LEU A 204 -10.87 -17.05 8.44
CA LEU A 204 -11.15 -17.17 9.87
C LEU A 204 -10.09 -16.47 10.71
N MET A 205 -10.56 -15.63 11.63
CA MET A 205 -9.70 -14.87 12.54
C MET A 205 -8.78 -15.79 13.34
N ARG A 206 -9.30 -16.91 13.85
CA ARG A 206 -8.55 -17.84 14.68
C ARG A 206 -7.34 -18.41 13.94
N GLU A 207 -7.52 -18.92 12.73
CA GLU A 207 -6.44 -19.54 11.94
C GLU A 207 -5.36 -18.54 11.56
N ILE A 208 -5.76 -17.32 11.17
CA ILE A 208 -4.84 -16.22 10.89
C ILE A 208 -4.07 -15.84 12.15
N ASN A 209 -4.75 -15.74 13.30
CA ASN A 209 -4.16 -15.39 14.58
C ASN A 209 -3.16 -16.44 15.08
N ASP A 210 -3.55 -17.71 15.08
CA ASP A 210 -2.71 -18.80 15.56
C ASP A 210 -1.42 -18.91 14.72
N THR A 211 -1.55 -18.75 13.40
CA THR A 211 -0.40 -18.69 12.49
C THR A 211 0.47 -17.46 12.75
N ALA A 212 -0.15 -16.29 12.93
CA ALA A 212 0.57 -15.05 13.21
C ALA A 212 1.31 -15.09 14.55
N LEU A 213 0.70 -15.67 15.59
CA LEU A 213 1.34 -15.85 16.90
C LEU A 213 2.56 -16.76 16.81
N ARG A 214 2.47 -17.88 16.09
CA ARG A 214 3.60 -18.78 15.85
C ARG A 214 4.74 -18.04 15.13
N LEU A 215 4.45 -17.33 14.05
CA LEU A 215 5.43 -16.54 13.31
C LEU A 215 6.06 -15.43 14.16
N ALA A 216 5.26 -14.74 14.98
CA ALA A 216 5.75 -13.70 15.89
C ALA A 216 6.70 -14.26 16.94
N LYS A 217 6.40 -15.43 17.51
CA LYS A 217 7.24 -16.12 18.49
C LYS A 217 8.60 -16.51 17.91
N ASP A 218 8.62 -16.98 16.67
CA ASP A 218 9.86 -17.34 15.96
C ASP A 218 10.68 -16.11 15.55
N LEU A 219 10.02 -14.99 15.27
CA LEU A 219 10.64 -13.78 14.78
C LEU A 219 11.17 -12.89 15.90
N TRP A 220 10.44 -12.80 17.00
CA TRP A 220 10.77 -11.91 18.11
C TRP A 220 11.85 -12.50 19.03
N LYS A 221 12.93 -11.76 19.18
CA LYS A 221 14.00 -12.09 20.13
C LYS A 221 13.82 -11.23 21.39
N ALA A 222 13.08 -11.75 22.37
CA ALA A 222 12.90 -11.07 23.64
C ALA A 222 14.26 -10.85 24.35
N PRO A 223 14.47 -9.70 25.03
CA PRO A 223 13.50 -8.64 25.30
C PRO A 223 13.58 -7.44 24.31
N ASP A 224 13.95 -7.65 23.03
CA ASP A 224 14.08 -6.54 22.07
C ASP A 224 12.71 -5.80 21.93
N PRO A 225 12.64 -4.50 22.27
CA PRO A 225 11.37 -3.78 22.33
C PRO A 225 10.72 -3.65 20.96
N ILE A 226 9.41 -3.93 20.89
CA ILE A 226 8.61 -3.86 19.67
C ILE A 226 7.84 -2.54 19.61
N ARG A 227 8.15 -1.70 18.62
CA ARG A 227 7.47 -0.43 18.36
C ARG A 227 6.23 -0.58 17.48
N LEU A 228 6.26 -1.51 16.51
CA LEU A 228 5.17 -1.76 15.57
C LEU A 228 5.04 -3.25 15.30
N LEU A 229 3.80 -3.70 15.25
CA LEU A 229 3.41 -5.02 14.73
C LEU A 229 2.59 -4.87 13.45
N SER A 230 2.71 -5.83 12.54
CA SER A 230 1.85 -5.97 11.37
C SER A 230 1.46 -7.42 11.14
N VAL A 231 0.23 -7.62 10.65
CA VAL A 231 -0.29 -8.90 10.16
C VAL A 231 -0.81 -8.68 8.75
N THR A 232 -0.41 -9.53 7.82
CA THR A 232 -0.80 -9.42 6.40
C THR A 232 -1.21 -10.78 5.87
N ALA A 233 -2.39 -10.83 5.28
CA ALA A 233 -2.92 -11.95 4.53
C ALA A 233 -2.40 -11.89 3.09
N LEU A 234 -1.86 -13.00 2.61
CA LEU A 234 -1.21 -13.17 1.30
C LEU A 234 -1.90 -14.25 0.49
N HIS A 235 -1.59 -14.35 -0.80
CA HIS A 235 -2.11 -15.36 -1.71
C HIS A 235 -3.65 -15.39 -1.69
N LEU A 236 -4.25 -14.24 -2.03
CA LEU A 236 -5.68 -14.04 -1.93
C LEU A 236 -6.41 -14.71 -3.08
N THR A 237 -7.55 -15.36 -2.77
CA THR A 237 -8.46 -15.99 -3.72
C THR A 237 -9.90 -15.55 -3.44
N GLU A 238 -10.75 -15.47 -4.46
CA GLU A 238 -12.17 -15.06 -4.33
C GLU A 238 -13.08 -16.20 -3.87
N GLU A 239 -12.66 -17.45 -4.08
CA GLU A 239 -13.38 -18.65 -3.64
C GLU A 239 -12.51 -19.43 -2.67
N ALA A 240 -13.15 -20.24 -1.82
CA ALA A 240 -12.48 -21.25 -1.04
C ALA A 240 -11.92 -22.33 -2.00
N GLN A 241 -10.90 -21.97 -2.78
CA GLN A 241 -10.09 -22.94 -3.53
C GLN A 241 -9.24 -23.72 -2.53
N SER A 242 -9.92 -24.31 -1.57
CA SER A 242 -9.29 -25.31 -0.72
C SER A 242 -9.39 -26.64 -1.45
N TYR A 243 -8.30 -27.06 -2.04
CA TYR A 243 -8.06 -28.50 -2.19
C TYR A 243 -7.88 -29.06 -0.78
N ARG A 244 -8.98 -29.12 -0.04
CA ARG A 244 -9.01 -29.81 1.24
C ARG A 244 -9.03 -31.29 0.91
N GLN A 245 -8.06 -32.02 1.40
CA GLN A 245 -8.19 -33.45 1.51
C GLN A 245 -9.41 -33.69 2.42
N LEU A 246 -10.50 -34.13 1.82
CA LEU A 246 -11.74 -34.44 2.55
C LEU A 246 -11.37 -35.46 3.63
N ASP A 247 -11.47 -35.03 4.89
CA ASP A 247 -11.36 -35.97 6.00
C ASP A 247 -12.59 -36.87 5.93
N LEU A 248 -12.36 -38.15 5.73
CA LEU A 248 -13.43 -39.19 5.58
C LEU A 248 -14.37 -39.25 6.79
N LEU A 249 -14.05 -38.59 7.89
CA LEU A 249 -14.84 -38.60 9.14
C LEU A 249 -15.70 -37.35 9.36
N GLY A 250 -15.66 -36.32 8.49
CA GLY A 250 -16.61 -35.22 8.42
C GLY A 250 -16.78 -34.34 9.67
N THR A 251 -15.88 -34.43 10.65
CA THR A 251 -16.01 -33.74 11.94
C THR A 251 -15.52 -32.28 11.91
N ASP A 252 -14.67 -31.93 10.98
CA ASP A 252 -14.06 -30.59 10.88
C ASP A 252 -14.93 -29.54 10.17
N ASP A 253 -15.77 -29.97 9.21
CA ASP A 253 -16.60 -29.06 8.41
C ASP A 253 -17.68 -28.35 9.24
N THR A 254 -18.32 -29.09 10.15
CA THR A 254 -19.39 -28.52 11.00
C THR A 254 -18.88 -27.50 12.02
N GLN A 255 -17.62 -27.62 12.46
CA GLN A 255 -17.02 -26.68 13.40
C GLN A 255 -16.56 -25.40 12.69
N GLN A 256 -16.06 -25.53 11.47
CA GLN A 256 -15.69 -24.39 10.64
C GLN A 256 -16.91 -23.56 10.22
N GLU A 257 -17.98 -24.20 9.73
CA GLU A 257 -19.24 -23.53 9.38
C GLU A 257 -19.81 -22.73 10.56
N LYS A 258 -19.76 -23.31 11.77
CA LYS A 258 -20.17 -22.60 13.00
C LYS A 258 -19.29 -21.39 13.28
N GLN A 259 -17.98 -21.50 13.11
CA GLN A 259 -17.06 -20.38 13.29
C GLN A 259 -17.30 -19.26 12.28
N GLU A 260 -17.48 -19.60 11.00
CA GLU A 260 -17.81 -18.64 9.95
C GLU A 260 -19.13 -17.91 10.24
N ALA A 261 -20.16 -18.65 10.69
CA ALA A 261 -21.44 -18.06 11.07
C ALA A 261 -21.30 -17.08 12.25
N VAL A 262 -20.52 -17.45 13.27
CA VAL A 262 -20.27 -16.58 14.44
C VAL A 262 -19.51 -15.31 14.01
N GLU A 263 -18.42 -15.44 13.25
CA GLU A 263 -17.64 -14.28 12.80
C GLU A 263 -18.45 -13.36 11.87
N SER A 264 -19.29 -13.93 11.00
CA SER A 264 -20.21 -13.17 10.15
C SER A 264 -21.29 -12.42 10.96
N ALA A 265 -21.84 -13.07 11.98
CA ALA A 265 -22.78 -12.41 12.90
C ALA A 265 -22.10 -11.26 13.67
N MET A 266 -20.88 -11.47 14.15
CA MET A 266 -20.08 -10.42 14.81
C MET A 266 -19.83 -9.23 13.88
N ASP A 267 -19.48 -9.47 12.62
CA ASP A 267 -19.25 -8.41 11.64
C ASP A 267 -20.54 -7.62 11.35
N THR A 268 -21.68 -8.30 11.30
CA THR A 268 -22.99 -7.67 11.13
C THR A 268 -23.33 -6.75 12.32
N LEU A 269 -23.10 -7.22 13.53
CA LEU A 269 -23.33 -6.42 14.75
C LEU A 269 -22.37 -5.22 14.82
N ARG A 270 -21.10 -5.41 14.50
CA ARG A 270 -20.11 -4.32 14.42
C ARG A 270 -20.46 -3.28 13.37
N LYS A 271 -21.02 -3.70 12.22
CA LYS A 271 -21.50 -2.78 11.17
C LYS A 271 -22.68 -1.94 11.65
N LYS A 272 -23.60 -2.54 12.44
CA LYS A 272 -24.81 -1.87 12.92
C LYS A 272 -24.58 -0.97 14.12
N PHE A 273 -23.72 -1.38 15.06
CA PHE A 273 -23.56 -0.74 16.37
C PHE A 273 -22.15 -0.16 16.62
N GLY A 274 -21.24 -0.29 15.66
CA GLY A 274 -19.85 0.17 15.78
C GLY A 274 -18.89 -0.92 16.27
N ARG A 275 -17.59 -0.72 16.03
CA ARG A 275 -16.54 -1.73 16.30
C ARG A 275 -16.36 -2.08 17.79
N GLY A 276 -16.69 -1.16 18.69
CA GLY A 276 -16.49 -1.34 20.13
C GLY A 276 -17.58 -2.17 20.85
N VAL A 277 -18.64 -2.57 20.14
CA VAL A 277 -19.78 -3.30 20.74
C VAL A 277 -19.45 -4.75 21.08
N ILE A 278 -18.56 -5.36 20.30
CA ILE A 278 -18.10 -6.73 20.57
C ILE A 278 -16.57 -6.69 20.60
N LEU A 279 -16.02 -6.92 21.77
CA LEU A 279 -14.60 -7.21 21.96
C LEU A 279 -14.43 -8.72 21.85
N SER A 280 -13.63 -9.18 20.88
CA SER A 280 -13.18 -10.57 20.86
C SER A 280 -12.19 -10.76 21.98
N LEU A 281 -12.66 -11.25 23.12
CA LEU A 281 -11.79 -11.75 24.19
C LEU A 281 -11.32 -13.14 23.77
N ILE A 282 -10.16 -13.21 23.16
CA ILE A 282 -9.44 -14.47 23.01
C ILE A 282 -8.61 -14.61 24.29
N HIS A 283 -9.07 -15.48 25.15
CA HIS A 283 -8.31 -15.97 26.29
C HIS A 283 -7.35 -17.06 25.84
#